data_1d64d6ba915ffac34f8f464d92fc81db
#
_entry.id   1d64d6ba915ffac34f8f464d92fc81db
#
_cell.length_a   1.000
_cell.length_b   1.000
_cell.length_c   1.000
_cell.angle_alpha   90.00
_cell.angle_beta   90.00
_cell.angle_gamma   90.00
#
_symmetry.space_group_name_H-M   'P 1'
#
loop_
_entity.id
_entity.type
_entity.pdbx_description
1 polymer ?
#
loop_
_entity_poly.entity_id
_entity_poly.type
_entity_poly.pdbx_seq_one_letter_code
_entity_poly.pdbx_strand_id
1 'polypeptide(L)'
;MDYIISIDIFSEGVDVPEINQVIILRPTESPIVFIQQLGRGLRKAEHKQYVVVLDFIGNYRNNFMIPIALSGDRSYNKDNIRCYITEGGRIIPGASTIHFDEISRKRIFQAIDNANFSDIKLICESYTNLKNKLGHIPALTDFDKYGEMDVLRIFDNKNLGSYYKFLVKYEKEYTVRLSIDEEKVIEFISKKLANGKRIYENVKK
;
A
#
# COMPACT_ATOMS: atom_id res chain seq x y z
N MET A 1 -30.98 8.20 15.69
CA MET A 1 -30.39 6.84 15.76
C MET A 1 -28.97 7.02 16.19
N ASP A 2 -28.61 6.44 17.33
CA ASP A 2 -27.34 6.81 17.95
C ASP A 2 -26.17 5.92 17.50
N TYR A 3 -26.43 4.66 17.12
CA TYR A 3 -25.40 3.70 16.72
C TYR A 3 -25.84 2.78 15.59
N ILE A 4 -24.91 2.47 14.68
CA ILE A 4 -25.04 1.43 13.64
C ILE A 4 -23.90 0.44 13.85
N ILE A 5 -24.23 -0.83 14.09
CA ILE A 5 -23.26 -1.91 14.19
C ILE A 5 -23.39 -2.75 12.92
N SER A 6 -22.27 -2.98 12.22
CA SER A 6 -22.26 -3.77 11.01
C SER A 6 -21.02 -4.64 10.89
N ILE A 7 -21.15 -5.74 10.15
CA ILE A 7 -20.03 -6.61 9.75
C ILE A 7 -20.03 -6.62 8.22
N ASP A 8 -18.95 -6.11 7.62
CA ASP A 8 -18.66 -6.09 6.17
C ASP A 8 -19.68 -5.33 5.27
N ILE A 9 -20.84 -4.91 5.79
CA ILE A 9 -21.88 -4.18 5.03
C ILE A 9 -21.37 -2.80 4.57
N PHE A 10 -20.51 -2.17 5.36
CA PHE A 10 -19.88 -0.89 4.98
C PHE A 10 -18.79 -1.05 3.91
N SER A 11 -18.44 -2.26 3.51
CA SER A 11 -17.56 -2.50 2.38
C SER A 11 -18.28 -2.30 1.05
N GLU A 12 -19.61 -2.51 0.99
CA GLU A 12 -20.39 -2.43 -0.23
C GLU A 12 -21.75 -1.73 -0.01
N GLY A 13 -22.02 -0.67 -0.75
CA GLY A 13 -23.35 -0.15 -1.02
C GLY A 13 -24.05 0.72 0.03
N VAL A 14 -23.67 0.71 1.30
CA VAL A 14 -24.31 1.55 2.34
C VAL A 14 -23.67 2.92 2.39
N ASP A 15 -24.49 3.95 2.28
CA ASP A 15 -24.08 5.35 2.35
C ASP A 15 -24.84 6.08 3.46
N VAL A 16 -24.11 6.50 4.50
CA VAL A 16 -24.65 7.28 5.62
C VAL A 16 -23.72 8.49 5.83
N PRO A 17 -23.93 9.58 5.09
CA PRO A 17 -23.05 10.76 5.16
C PRO A 17 -23.01 11.42 6.53
N GLU A 18 -24.05 11.29 7.34
CA GLU A 18 -24.19 11.92 8.66
C GLU A 18 -23.32 11.28 9.75
N ILE A 19 -22.63 10.17 9.47
CA ILE A 19 -21.74 9.53 10.45
C ILE A 19 -20.66 10.53 10.87
N ASN A 20 -20.58 10.80 12.16
CA ASN A 20 -19.58 11.67 12.77
C ASN A 20 -18.50 10.91 13.57
N GLN A 21 -18.71 9.62 13.80
CA GLN A 21 -17.74 8.74 14.46
C GLN A 21 -17.73 7.37 13.82
N VAL A 22 -16.53 6.85 13.56
CA VAL A 22 -16.31 5.48 13.05
C VAL A 22 -15.42 4.74 14.03
N ILE A 23 -15.83 3.56 14.44
CA ILE A 23 -15.04 2.69 15.31
C ILE A 23 -14.74 1.40 14.55
N ILE A 24 -13.47 1.15 14.25
CA ILE A 24 -13.02 -0.03 13.52
C ILE A 24 -12.56 -1.08 14.55
N LEU A 25 -13.43 -2.05 14.81
CA LEU A 25 -13.16 -3.13 15.78
C LEU A 25 -12.51 -4.34 15.13
N ARG A 26 -12.75 -4.54 13.83
CA ARG A 26 -12.22 -5.68 13.08
C ARG A 26 -10.99 -5.27 12.28
N PRO A 27 -9.83 -5.95 12.47
CA PRO A 27 -8.66 -5.68 11.68
C PRO A 27 -8.91 -6.00 10.20
N THR A 28 -8.42 -5.15 9.31
CA THR A 28 -8.33 -5.42 7.86
C THR A 28 -6.86 -5.57 7.47
N GLU A 29 -6.55 -6.57 6.66
CA GLU A 29 -5.19 -6.80 6.17
C GLU A 29 -4.91 -6.06 4.84
N SER A 30 -5.95 -5.44 4.26
CA SER A 30 -5.84 -4.70 3.00
C SER A 30 -5.87 -3.19 3.23
N PRO A 31 -4.82 -2.45 2.83
CA PRO A 31 -4.81 -0.99 2.83
C PRO A 31 -5.98 -0.39 2.06
N ILE A 32 -6.39 -1.03 0.97
CA ILE A 32 -7.49 -0.57 0.11
C ILE A 32 -8.81 -0.66 0.85
N VAL A 33 -9.08 -1.81 1.47
CA VAL A 33 -10.32 -2.00 2.26
C VAL A 33 -10.37 -1.01 3.42
N PHE A 34 -9.24 -0.78 4.09
CA PHE A 34 -9.14 0.23 5.14
C PHE A 34 -9.51 1.63 4.63
N ILE A 35 -8.92 2.07 3.52
CA ILE A 35 -9.22 3.38 2.93
C ILE A 35 -10.66 3.47 2.44
N GLN A 36 -11.24 2.39 1.90
CA GLN A 36 -12.64 2.36 1.49
C GLN A 36 -13.59 2.50 2.69
N GLN A 37 -13.34 1.80 3.77
CA GLN A 37 -14.12 1.92 5.01
C GLN A 37 -14.00 3.33 5.59
N LEU A 38 -12.78 3.86 5.65
CA LEU A 38 -12.52 5.22 6.11
C LEU A 38 -13.25 6.27 5.25
N GLY A 39 -13.16 6.14 3.92
CA GLY A 39 -13.73 7.06 2.96
C GLY A 39 -15.26 7.18 3.04
N ARG A 40 -15.94 6.13 3.45
CA ARG A 40 -17.40 6.18 3.68
C ARG A 40 -17.76 7.06 4.87
N GLY A 41 -17.01 6.96 5.96
CA GLY A 41 -17.17 7.86 7.11
C GLY A 41 -16.78 9.31 6.81
N LEU A 42 -15.89 9.55 5.86
CA LEU A 42 -15.38 10.88 5.52
C LEU A 42 -16.27 11.67 4.54
N ARG A 43 -17.43 11.15 4.14
CA ARG A 43 -18.34 11.86 3.25
C ARG A 43 -18.86 13.14 3.90
N LYS A 44 -19.02 14.17 3.08
CA LYS A 44 -19.57 15.46 3.52
C LYS A 44 -21.07 15.34 3.70
N ALA A 45 -21.58 15.91 4.79
CA ALA A 45 -23.00 16.12 5.05
C ALA A 45 -23.22 17.53 5.58
N GLU A 46 -24.45 18.00 5.48
CA GLU A 46 -24.85 19.28 6.04
C GLU A 46 -24.64 19.25 7.56
N HIS A 47 -24.08 20.31 8.12
CA HIS A 47 -23.73 20.43 9.55
C HIS A 47 -22.61 19.51 10.06
N LYS A 48 -21.98 18.71 9.21
CA LYS A 48 -20.87 17.84 9.60
C LYS A 48 -19.53 18.55 9.39
N GLN A 49 -18.86 18.88 10.49
CA GLN A 49 -17.57 19.59 10.46
C GLN A 49 -16.37 18.65 10.42
N TYR A 50 -16.45 17.51 11.12
CA TYR A 50 -15.37 16.51 11.21
C TYR A 50 -15.94 15.10 11.46
N VAL A 51 -15.07 14.13 11.31
CA VAL A 51 -15.31 12.73 11.70
C VAL A 51 -14.19 12.27 12.61
N VAL A 52 -14.56 11.62 13.70
CA VAL A 52 -13.61 10.95 14.57
C VAL A 52 -13.51 9.49 14.16
N VAL A 53 -12.30 9.02 13.87
CA VAL A 53 -12.07 7.61 13.57
C VAL A 53 -11.21 7.01 14.67
N LEU A 54 -11.71 5.93 15.28
CA LEU A 54 -10.99 5.15 16.28
C LEU A 54 -10.68 3.77 15.69
N ASP A 55 -9.40 3.45 15.61
CA ASP A 55 -8.93 2.16 15.11
C ASP A 55 -8.08 1.44 16.16
N PHE A 56 -8.41 0.18 16.42
CA PHE A 56 -7.72 -0.65 17.39
C PHE A 56 -6.57 -1.43 16.73
N ILE A 57 -5.54 -0.71 16.32
CA ILE A 57 -4.36 -1.23 15.61
C ILE A 57 -3.72 -2.45 16.31
N GLY A 58 -3.87 -2.57 17.62
CA GLY A 58 -3.35 -3.70 18.39
C GLY A 58 -3.84 -5.08 17.94
N ASN A 59 -4.94 -5.16 17.20
CA ASN A 59 -5.53 -6.40 16.69
C ASN A 59 -5.01 -6.80 15.30
N TYR A 60 -4.20 -5.96 14.65
CA TYR A 60 -3.67 -6.22 13.32
C TYR A 60 -2.38 -7.06 13.40
N ARG A 61 -2.28 -8.08 12.54
CA ARG A 61 -1.02 -8.84 12.38
C ARG A 61 0.05 -7.98 11.69
N ASN A 62 -0.36 -7.20 10.69
CA ASN A 62 0.49 -6.33 9.90
C ASN A 62 0.19 -4.86 10.22
N ASN A 63 0.46 -4.44 11.45
CA ASN A 63 0.15 -3.10 11.95
C ASN A 63 0.73 -1.96 11.10
N PHE A 64 1.81 -2.22 10.36
CA PHE A 64 2.44 -1.26 9.46
C PHE A 64 1.62 -0.95 8.21
N MET A 65 0.61 -1.76 7.87
CA MET A 65 -0.23 -1.52 6.68
C MET A 65 -1.10 -0.26 6.84
N ILE A 66 -1.49 0.10 8.05
CA ILE A 66 -2.29 1.30 8.30
C ILE A 66 -1.50 2.59 8.01
N PRO A 67 -0.29 2.80 8.56
CA PRO A 67 0.55 3.92 8.15
C PRO A 67 0.81 4.00 6.65
N ILE A 68 1.05 2.86 5.98
CA ILE A 68 1.22 2.82 4.52
C ILE A 68 -0.06 3.28 3.80
N ALA A 69 -1.21 2.79 4.21
CA ALA A 69 -2.50 3.17 3.64
C ALA A 69 -2.77 4.67 3.79
N LEU A 70 -2.48 5.23 4.96
CA LEU A 70 -2.73 6.63 5.29
C LEU A 70 -1.71 7.58 4.64
N SER A 71 -0.44 7.19 4.56
CA SER A 71 0.61 8.01 3.93
C SER A 71 0.53 8.03 2.41
N GLY A 72 -0.07 6.99 1.80
CA GLY A 72 -0.02 6.77 0.37
C GLY A 72 1.38 6.40 -0.14
N ASP A 73 2.35 6.20 0.76
CA ASP A 73 3.71 5.79 0.39
C ASP A 73 3.73 4.31 0.01
N ARG A 74 3.90 4.05 -1.27
CA ARG A 74 3.97 2.70 -1.85
C ARG A 74 5.39 2.16 -1.93
N SER A 75 6.38 2.91 -1.47
CA SER A 75 7.78 2.47 -1.50
C SER A 75 8.05 1.31 -0.55
N TYR A 76 7.22 1.17 0.49
CA TYR A 76 7.43 0.24 1.60
C TYR A 76 8.81 0.43 2.28
N ASN A 77 9.34 1.64 2.21
CA ASN A 77 10.58 1.99 2.89
C ASN A 77 10.31 2.07 4.39
N LYS A 78 11.04 1.27 5.16
CA LYS A 78 10.88 1.21 6.62
C LYS A 78 11.09 2.55 7.30
N ASP A 79 12.04 3.34 6.80
CA ASP A 79 12.39 4.63 7.40
C ASP A 79 11.33 5.69 7.09
N ASN A 80 10.77 5.67 5.87
CA ASN A 80 9.65 6.54 5.51
C ASN A 80 8.42 6.26 6.39
N ILE A 81 8.09 4.98 6.60
CA ILE A 81 6.97 4.58 7.44
C ILE A 81 7.19 5.01 8.89
N ARG A 82 8.40 4.84 9.43
CA ARG A 82 8.75 5.29 10.78
C ARG A 82 8.66 6.80 10.91
N CYS A 83 9.19 7.54 9.95
CA CYS A 83 9.12 9.00 9.89
C CYS A 83 7.65 9.47 9.92
N TYR A 84 6.80 8.88 9.08
CA TYR A 84 5.37 9.19 9.04
C TYR A 84 4.68 8.99 10.40
N ILE A 85 4.96 7.88 11.08
CA ILE A 85 4.39 7.57 12.39
C ILE A 85 4.90 8.55 13.46
N THR A 86 6.17 8.94 13.39
CA THR A 86 6.81 9.84 14.37
C THR A 86 6.33 11.26 14.21
N GLU A 87 6.20 11.75 12.99
CA GLU A 87 5.77 13.11 12.67
C GLU A 87 4.26 13.32 12.84
N GLY A 88 3.51 12.21 13.01
CA GLY A 88 2.09 12.22 13.35
C GLY A 88 1.26 13.09 12.43
N GLY A 89 0.96 12.62 11.23
CA GLY A 89 -0.04 13.23 10.36
C GLY A 89 0.19 14.67 9.90
N ARG A 90 1.35 15.30 10.17
CA ARG A 90 1.70 16.62 9.65
C ARG A 90 1.77 16.65 8.11
N ILE A 91 1.78 15.48 7.50
CA ILE A 91 1.89 15.28 6.06
C ILE A 91 0.52 15.19 5.38
N ILE A 92 -0.58 15.14 6.15
CA ILE A 92 -1.93 15.04 5.58
C ILE A 92 -2.40 16.44 5.15
N PRO A 93 -2.77 16.62 3.89
CA PRO A 93 -3.34 17.89 3.44
C PRO A 93 -4.65 18.23 4.17
N GLY A 94 -4.78 19.47 4.61
CA GLY A 94 -6.01 19.98 5.24
C GLY A 94 -5.95 19.98 6.76
N ALA A 95 -7.13 20.01 7.39
CA ALA A 95 -7.30 20.07 8.85
C ALA A 95 -7.35 18.70 9.54
N SER A 96 -6.97 17.63 8.82
CA SER A 96 -6.99 16.28 9.36
C SER A 96 -5.75 16.01 10.20
N THR A 97 -5.91 15.28 11.31
CA THR A 97 -4.81 14.85 12.18
C THR A 97 -4.89 13.35 12.43
N ILE A 98 -3.73 12.71 12.53
CA ILE A 98 -3.62 11.31 12.92
C ILE A 98 -2.79 11.24 14.19
N HIS A 99 -3.29 10.52 15.17
CA HIS A 99 -2.59 10.28 16.42
C HIS A 99 -2.43 8.78 16.63
N PHE A 100 -1.18 8.33 16.81
CA PHE A 100 -0.86 6.99 17.27
C PHE A 100 -0.50 7.03 18.74
N ASP A 101 -1.23 6.28 19.57
CA ASP A 101 -0.87 6.13 20.98
C ASP A 101 0.49 5.40 21.11
N GLU A 102 1.11 5.51 22.29
CA GLU A 102 2.45 4.98 22.52
C GLU A 102 2.55 3.47 22.32
N ILE A 103 1.52 2.73 22.74
CA ILE A 103 1.48 1.26 22.62
C ILE A 103 1.36 0.87 21.14
N SER A 104 0.46 1.50 20.41
CA SER A 104 0.27 1.29 18.98
C SER A 104 1.54 1.60 18.19
N ARG A 105 2.19 2.73 18.49
CA ARG A 105 3.46 3.13 17.87
C ARG A 105 4.55 2.09 18.10
N LYS A 106 4.72 1.61 19.33
CA LYS A 106 5.70 0.58 19.64
C LYS A 106 5.43 -0.73 18.89
N ARG A 107 4.16 -1.15 18.83
CA ARG A 107 3.76 -2.36 18.08
C ARG A 107 3.99 -2.23 16.59
N ILE A 108 3.68 -1.06 16.01
CA ILE A 108 3.93 -0.81 14.59
C ILE A 108 5.43 -0.86 14.30
N PHE A 109 6.28 -0.25 15.13
CA PHE A 109 7.73 -0.32 14.94
C PHE A 109 8.27 -1.74 15.02
N GLN A 110 7.82 -2.53 15.99
CA GLN A 110 8.17 -3.95 16.07
C GLN A 110 7.73 -4.73 14.83
N ALA A 111 6.53 -4.45 14.33
CA ALA A 111 6.03 -5.08 13.11
C ALA A 111 6.85 -4.68 11.87
N ILE A 112 7.26 -3.41 11.74
CA ILE A 112 8.14 -2.93 10.67
C ILE A 112 9.51 -3.62 10.73
N ASP A 113 10.08 -3.79 11.94
CA ASP A 113 11.38 -4.43 12.12
C ASP A 113 11.35 -5.89 11.67
N ASN A 114 10.29 -6.60 12.02
CA ASN A 114 10.09 -8.01 11.68
C ASN A 114 9.56 -8.22 10.25
N ALA A 115 9.02 -7.19 9.60
CA ALA A 115 8.45 -7.32 8.27
C ALA A 115 9.54 -7.53 7.21
N ASN A 116 9.31 -8.50 6.34
CA ASN A 116 10.10 -8.69 5.13
C ASN A 116 9.31 -8.16 3.93
N PHE A 117 9.48 -6.87 3.60
CA PHE A 117 8.77 -6.24 2.49
C PHE A 117 9.20 -6.75 1.10
N SER A 118 10.30 -7.49 1.00
CA SER A 118 10.69 -8.20 -0.20
C SER A 118 10.12 -9.62 -0.27
N ASP A 119 9.14 -9.96 0.57
CA ASP A 119 8.48 -11.27 0.52
C ASP A 119 7.78 -11.44 -0.83
N ILE A 120 8.10 -12.57 -1.47
CA ILE A 120 7.56 -12.94 -2.78
C ILE A 120 6.03 -13.05 -2.77
N LYS A 121 5.44 -13.44 -1.65
CA LYS A 121 3.98 -13.54 -1.52
C LYS A 121 3.31 -12.17 -1.68
N LEU A 122 3.83 -11.14 -1.01
CA LEU A 122 3.33 -9.77 -1.11
C LEU A 122 3.52 -9.21 -2.53
N ILE A 123 4.64 -9.54 -3.17
CA ILE A 123 4.90 -9.13 -4.56
C ILE A 123 3.89 -9.80 -5.50
N CYS A 124 3.65 -11.11 -5.37
CA CYS A 124 2.69 -11.84 -6.18
C CYS A 124 1.25 -11.37 -5.96
N GLU A 125 0.87 -11.08 -4.73
CA GLU A 125 -0.46 -10.56 -4.40
C GLU A 125 -0.69 -9.18 -5.04
N SER A 126 0.23 -8.24 -4.87
CA SER A 126 0.15 -6.91 -5.46
C SER A 126 0.12 -6.98 -7.00
N TYR A 127 0.94 -7.86 -7.60
CA TYR A 127 0.92 -8.11 -9.05
C TYR A 127 -0.44 -8.64 -9.51
N THR A 128 -0.98 -9.64 -8.82
CA THR A 128 -2.25 -10.28 -9.17
C THR A 128 -3.40 -9.27 -9.09
N ASN A 129 -3.43 -8.46 -8.04
CA ASN A 129 -4.41 -7.39 -7.88
C ASN A 129 -4.34 -6.38 -9.02
N LEU A 130 -3.13 -5.96 -9.41
CA LEU A 130 -2.93 -5.04 -10.52
C LEU A 130 -3.34 -5.68 -11.86
N LYS A 131 -2.94 -6.95 -12.12
CA LYS A 131 -3.34 -7.70 -13.33
C LYS A 131 -4.86 -7.80 -13.44
N ASN A 132 -5.54 -8.16 -12.36
CA ASN A 132 -7.00 -8.28 -12.33
C ASN A 132 -7.69 -6.93 -12.60
N LYS A 133 -7.15 -5.85 -12.07
CA LYS A 133 -7.65 -4.49 -12.29
C LYS A 133 -7.51 -4.03 -13.75
N LEU A 134 -6.42 -4.41 -14.40
CA LEU A 134 -6.11 -4.01 -15.78
C LEU A 134 -6.67 -4.97 -16.85
N GLY A 135 -6.88 -6.24 -16.49
CA GLY A 135 -7.30 -7.28 -17.43
C GLY A 135 -6.19 -7.79 -18.37
N HIS A 136 -4.94 -7.37 -18.16
CA HIS A 136 -3.77 -7.79 -18.92
C HIS A 136 -2.52 -7.84 -18.03
N ILE A 137 -1.42 -8.43 -18.57
CA ILE A 137 -0.12 -8.43 -17.87
C ILE A 137 0.35 -6.98 -17.71
N PRO A 138 0.56 -6.48 -16.47
CA PRO A 138 0.98 -5.10 -16.23
C PRO A 138 2.32 -4.78 -16.89
N ALA A 139 2.43 -3.61 -17.51
CA ALA A 139 3.73 -3.04 -17.88
C ALA A 139 4.39 -2.36 -16.65
N LEU A 140 5.69 -2.09 -16.72
CA LEU A 140 6.39 -1.41 -15.62
C LEU A 140 5.78 -0.04 -15.27
N THR A 141 5.31 0.67 -16.29
CA THR A 141 4.62 1.96 -16.14
C THR A 141 3.27 1.86 -15.43
N ASP A 142 2.62 0.71 -15.50
CA ASP A 142 1.34 0.49 -14.84
C ASP A 142 1.49 0.39 -13.32
N PHE A 143 2.63 -0.13 -12.84
CA PHE A 143 2.94 -0.12 -11.42
C PHE A 143 3.06 1.29 -10.86
N ASP A 144 3.64 2.22 -11.62
CA ASP A 144 3.75 3.61 -11.19
C ASP A 144 2.40 4.33 -11.25
N LYS A 145 1.57 4.06 -12.26
CA LYS A 145 0.31 4.75 -12.49
C LYS A 145 -0.86 4.20 -11.67
N TYR A 146 -0.97 2.90 -11.55
CA TYR A 146 -2.13 2.22 -10.97
C TYR A 146 -1.79 1.22 -9.88
N GLY A 147 -0.51 0.92 -9.71
CA GLY A 147 -0.04 -0.13 -8.84
C GLY A 147 -0.15 0.23 -7.36
N GLU A 148 -0.18 -0.81 -6.58
CA GLU A 148 -0.18 -0.78 -5.13
C GLU A 148 1.21 -1.06 -4.56
N MET A 149 2.19 -1.27 -5.45
CA MET A 149 3.55 -1.67 -5.11
C MET A 149 4.57 -0.95 -5.98
N ASP A 150 5.69 -0.57 -5.39
CA ASP A 150 6.86 -0.13 -6.14
C ASP A 150 7.53 -1.33 -6.84
N VAL A 151 7.75 -1.22 -8.16
CA VAL A 151 8.39 -2.27 -8.96
C VAL A 151 9.83 -2.56 -8.52
N LEU A 152 10.50 -1.62 -7.85
CA LEU A 152 11.83 -1.82 -7.29
C LEU A 152 11.89 -3.00 -6.31
N ARG A 153 10.78 -3.33 -5.64
CA ARG A 153 10.70 -4.51 -4.77
C ARG A 153 10.95 -5.82 -5.52
N ILE A 154 10.55 -5.88 -6.78
CA ILE A 154 10.84 -7.04 -7.66
C ILE A 154 12.33 -7.07 -7.99
N PHE A 155 12.91 -5.91 -8.28
CA PHE A 155 14.33 -5.81 -8.65
C PHE A 155 15.27 -6.10 -7.48
N ASP A 156 14.90 -5.64 -6.28
CA ASP A 156 15.68 -5.84 -5.04
C ASP A 156 15.52 -7.25 -4.45
N ASN A 157 14.53 -8.00 -4.91
CA ASN A 157 14.34 -9.37 -4.46
C ASN A 157 15.51 -10.25 -4.94
N LYS A 158 16.20 -10.91 -3.99
CA LYS A 158 17.42 -11.72 -4.24
C LYS A 158 17.21 -12.85 -5.27
N ASN A 159 15.98 -13.36 -5.37
CA ASN A 159 15.65 -14.50 -6.23
C ASN A 159 15.11 -14.09 -7.58
N LEU A 160 14.81 -12.80 -7.79
CA LEU A 160 14.21 -12.28 -9.01
C LEU A 160 15.18 -11.38 -9.77
N GLY A 161 15.53 -10.24 -9.22
CA GLY A 161 16.46 -9.29 -9.81
C GLY A 161 15.97 -8.53 -11.05
N SER A 162 14.84 -8.96 -11.66
CA SER A 162 14.20 -8.29 -12.80
C SER A 162 12.73 -8.66 -12.90
N TYR A 163 11.96 -7.81 -13.57
CA TYR A 163 10.55 -8.08 -13.86
C TYR A 163 10.38 -9.24 -14.83
N TYR A 164 11.29 -9.39 -15.78
CA TYR A 164 11.33 -10.54 -16.69
C TYR A 164 11.37 -11.87 -15.93
N LYS A 165 12.33 -12.03 -15.00
CA LYS A 165 12.43 -13.25 -14.17
C LYS A 165 11.19 -13.49 -13.33
N PHE A 166 10.57 -12.43 -12.82
CA PHE A 166 9.30 -12.53 -12.12
C PHE A 166 8.21 -13.10 -13.04
N LEU A 167 8.02 -12.53 -14.24
CA LEU A 167 7.01 -12.99 -15.20
C LEU A 167 7.24 -14.44 -15.62
N VAL A 168 8.47 -14.82 -15.99
CA VAL A 168 8.81 -16.21 -16.37
C VAL A 168 8.46 -17.21 -15.28
N LYS A 169 8.60 -16.80 -14.01
CA LYS A 169 8.42 -17.71 -12.87
C LYS A 169 6.97 -17.78 -12.38
N TYR A 170 6.24 -16.69 -12.41
CA TYR A 170 4.93 -16.58 -11.77
C TYR A 170 3.77 -16.31 -12.72
N GLU A 171 4.04 -15.86 -13.97
CA GLU A 171 3.01 -15.56 -14.96
C GLU A 171 2.92 -16.66 -16.03
N LYS A 172 1.87 -17.47 -15.95
CA LYS A 172 1.68 -18.61 -16.87
C LYS A 172 1.43 -18.20 -18.33
N GLU A 173 0.84 -17.03 -18.53
CA GLU A 173 0.51 -16.51 -19.86
C GLU A 173 1.73 -15.86 -20.53
N TYR A 174 2.83 -15.68 -19.83
CA TYR A 174 4.05 -15.05 -20.35
C TYR A 174 4.93 -16.06 -21.09
N THR A 175 5.00 -15.93 -22.42
CA THR A 175 5.68 -16.91 -23.29
C THR A 175 7.05 -16.45 -23.78
N VAL A 176 7.39 -15.17 -23.60
CA VAL A 176 8.69 -14.64 -24.08
C VAL A 176 9.83 -15.32 -23.34
N ARG A 177 10.84 -15.73 -24.09
CA ARG A 177 12.08 -16.33 -23.56
C ARG A 177 13.27 -15.58 -24.13
N LEU A 178 14.15 -15.19 -23.26
CA LEU A 178 15.39 -14.47 -23.58
C LEU A 178 16.58 -15.41 -23.47
N SER A 179 17.65 -15.08 -24.18
CA SER A 179 18.94 -15.74 -24.04
C SER A 179 19.58 -15.39 -22.67
N ILE A 180 20.56 -16.18 -22.25
CA ILE A 180 21.28 -15.96 -20.98
C ILE A 180 21.91 -14.58 -20.91
N ASP A 181 22.42 -14.06 -22.03
CA ASP A 181 23.09 -12.75 -22.06
C ASP A 181 22.09 -11.60 -22.02
N GLU A 182 20.94 -11.73 -22.71
CA GLU A 182 19.84 -10.77 -22.60
C GLU A 182 19.27 -10.72 -21.17
N GLU A 183 19.12 -11.87 -20.50
CA GLU A 183 18.71 -11.90 -19.08
C GLU A 183 19.67 -11.13 -18.16
N LYS A 184 20.98 -11.32 -18.34
CA LYS A 184 21.99 -10.58 -17.57
C LYS A 184 21.92 -9.07 -17.81
N VAL A 185 21.72 -8.66 -19.06
CA VAL A 185 21.57 -7.24 -19.41
C VAL A 185 20.33 -6.65 -18.74
N ILE A 186 19.18 -7.31 -18.83
CA ILE A 186 17.95 -6.84 -18.19
C ILE A 186 18.12 -6.78 -16.67
N GLU A 187 18.73 -7.78 -16.05
CA GLU A 187 18.98 -7.77 -14.61
C GLU A 187 19.92 -6.63 -14.20
N PHE A 188 20.97 -6.37 -14.97
CA PHE A 188 21.86 -5.24 -14.75
C PHE A 188 21.13 -3.90 -14.85
N ILE A 189 20.31 -3.71 -15.89
CA ILE A 189 19.49 -2.50 -16.08
C ILE A 189 18.54 -2.33 -14.89
N SER A 190 17.82 -3.38 -14.51
CA SER A 190 16.86 -3.35 -13.40
C SER A 190 17.52 -2.96 -12.08
N LYS A 191 18.66 -3.58 -11.74
CA LYS A 191 19.33 -3.37 -10.45
C LYS A 191 20.16 -2.09 -10.38
N LYS A 192 20.77 -1.66 -11.48
CA LYS A 192 21.75 -0.55 -11.48
C LYS A 192 21.22 0.76 -12.03
N LEU A 193 20.40 0.69 -13.08
CA LEU A 193 19.93 1.90 -13.76
C LEU A 193 18.54 2.34 -13.29
N ALA A 194 17.64 1.43 -12.97
CA ALA A 194 16.31 1.78 -12.50
C ALA A 194 16.33 2.50 -11.13
N ASN A 195 17.24 2.15 -10.25
CA ASN A 195 17.41 2.83 -8.94
C ASN A 195 17.97 4.25 -9.04
N GLY A 196 18.69 4.59 -10.12
CA GLY A 196 19.36 5.89 -10.25
C GLY A 196 18.52 6.97 -10.96
N LYS A 197 17.51 6.61 -11.75
CA LYS A 197 16.85 7.55 -12.66
C LYS A 197 15.51 8.13 -12.21
N ARG A 198 14.85 7.56 -11.22
CA ARG A 198 13.57 8.11 -10.72
C ARG A 198 13.67 9.55 -10.21
N ILE A 199 14.85 9.94 -9.71
CA ILE A 199 15.10 11.32 -9.27
C ILE A 199 15.15 12.28 -10.46
N TYR A 200 15.62 11.85 -11.63
CA TYR A 200 15.77 12.72 -12.80
C TYR A 200 14.51 12.82 -13.69
N GLU A 201 13.64 11.82 -13.70
CA GLU A 201 12.39 11.88 -14.47
C GLU A 201 11.32 12.77 -13.81
N ASN A 202 11.35 12.88 -12.48
CA ASN A 202 10.45 13.77 -11.74
C ASN A 202 10.86 15.25 -11.76
N VAL A 203 12.05 15.57 -12.26
CA VAL A 203 12.55 16.96 -12.37
C VAL A 203 12.27 17.58 -13.75
N LYS A 204 11.77 16.80 -14.71
CA LYS A 204 11.46 17.26 -16.08
C LYS A 204 9.97 17.34 -16.41
N LYS A 205 9.11 17.47 -15.39
CA LYS A 205 7.70 17.83 -15.63
C LYS A 205 7.38 19.15 -14.99
#